data_6a81e847f0c24a312de3ae55674b16af
#
_entry.id   6a81e847f0c24a312de3ae55674b16af
#
_cell.length_a   1.000
_cell.length_b   1.000
_cell.length_c   1.000
_cell.angle_alpha   90.00
_cell.angle_beta   90.00
_cell.angle_gamma   90.00
#
_symmetry.space_group_name_H-M   'P 1'
#
loop_
_entity.id
_entity.type
_entity.pdbx_description
1 polymer ?
#
loop_
_entity_poly.entity_id
_entity_poly.type
_entity_poly.pdbx_seq_one_letter_code
_entity_poly.pdbx_strand_id
1 'polypeptide(L)'
;MAKYMTDHHEDMPSFVRGLLPMAALLVVPAVLIYFQPNVSMLIILCIVFAIMLFIGGADLKHLGIAALIGGAALVVLLFAASYRESRFTAWKDPWGNKSDAGYQIVQSLYAFGNGGWFGQGLDASRQKLLFLPYRESDFILSIIAEELGFVTVALLIAAYCFIIYRGIRIALSVRDRFASLVAAGFSSILAVQVAVNVAVVTNSIPATGQTLPFISSGGTSLVIFLAGIGVLLNISRYTEPRKSRGESYGKHKKQKQRQQ
;
A
#
# COMPACT_ATOMS: atom_id res chain seq x y z
N MET A 1 1.74 1.33 16.94
CA MET A 1 3.11 1.31 16.39
C MET A 1 3.80 2.67 16.51
N ALA A 2 3.38 3.71 15.80
CA ALA A 2 4.07 5.02 15.78
C ALA A 2 4.37 5.57 17.18
N LYS A 3 3.40 5.51 18.11
CA LYS A 3 3.61 5.96 19.50
C LYS A 3 4.73 5.19 20.20
N TYR A 4 4.70 3.87 20.14
CA TYR A 4 5.74 3.04 20.76
C TYR A 4 7.13 3.32 20.19
N MET A 5 7.23 3.43 18.85
CA MET A 5 8.49 3.75 18.16
C MET A 5 9.02 5.15 18.48
N THR A 6 8.14 6.08 18.83
CA THR A 6 8.52 7.42 19.26
C THR A 6 9.08 7.40 20.66
N ASP A 7 8.39 6.73 21.59
CA ASP A 7 8.74 6.70 23.01
C ASP A 7 10.02 5.85 23.28
N HIS A 8 10.27 4.82 22.45
CA HIS A 8 11.39 3.88 22.62
C HIS A 8 12.36 3.92 21.43
N HIS A 9 12.60 5.10 20.85
CA HIS A 9 13.38 5.22 19.62
C HIS A 9 14.83 4.73 19.76
N GLU A 10 15.44 4.88 20.93
CA GLU A 10 16.80 4.40 21.22
C GLU A 10 16.89 2.88 21.33
N ASP A 11 15.80 2.23 21.73
CA ASP A 11 15.70 0.79 21.86
C ASP A 11 15.34 0.06 20.54
N MET A 12 14.92 0.80 19.50
CA MET A 12 14.47 0.21 18.23
C MET A 12 15.50 -0.70 17.55
N PRO A 13 16.83 -0.45 17.62
CA PRO A 13 17.82 -1.38 17.07
C PRO A 13 17.92 -2.71 17.85
N SER A 14 17.43 -2.75 19.10
CA SER A 14 17.50 -3.95 19.97
C SER A 14 16.42 -4.96 19.57
N PHE A 15 16.79 -6.24 19.47
CA PHE A 15 15.83 -7.32 19.23
C PHE A 15 14.78 -7.44 20.33
N VAL A 16 15.20 -7.43 21.60
CA VAL A 16 14.30 -7.68 22.75
C VAL A 16 13.45 -6.46 23.11
N ARG A 17 14.02 -5.25 23.07
CA ARG A 17 13.34 -4.04 23.49
C ARG A 17 12.64 -3.31 22.34
N GLY A 18 13.13 -3.46 21.10
CA GLY A 18 12.57 -2.86 19.90
C GLY A 18 11.65 -3.81 19.14
N LEU A 19 12.20 -4.86 18.55
CA LEU A 19 11.47 -5.72 17.62
C LEU A 19 10.41 -6.58 18.32
N LEU A 20 10.73 -7.21 19.44
CA LEU A 20 9.83 -8.16 20.12
C LEU A 20 8.51 -7.55 20.58
N PRO A 21 8.48 -6.36 21.25
CA PRO A 21 7.22 -5.72 21.61
C PRO A 21 6.40 -5.29 20.39
N MET A 22 7.08 -4.85 19.33
CA MET A 22 6.41 -4.49 18.09
C MET A 22 5.81 -5.73 17.40
N ALA A 23 6.53 -6.85 17.39
CA ALA A 23 6.00 -8.12 16.88
C ALA A 23 4.77 -8.59 17.70
N ALA A 24 4.78 -8.42 19.02
CA ALA A 24 3.63 -8.74 19.88
C ALA A 24 2.40 -7.90 19.50
N LEU A 25 2.58 -6.59 19.17
CA LEU A 25 1.50 -5.74 18.67
C LEU A 25 0.96 -6.21 17.31
N LEU A 26 1.78 -6.83 16.47
CA LEU A 26 1.36 -7.39 15.18
C LEU A 26 0.59 -8.71 15.36
N VAL A 27 0.97 -9.54 16.32
CA VAL A 27 0.39 -10.88 16.50
C VAL A 27 -1.12 -10.83 16.72
N VAL A 28 -1.62 -9.89 17.53
CA VAL A 28 -3.06 -9.80 17.83
C VAL A 28 -3.90 -9.59 16.56
N PRO A 29 -3.68 -8.51 15.75
CA PRO A 29 -4.45 -8.35 14.52
C PRO A 29 -4.15 -9.45 13.50
N ALA A 30 -2.92 -9.99 13.44
CA ALA A 30 -2.56 -11.05 12.53
C ALA A 30 -3.36 -12.35 12.80
N VAL A 31 -3.50 -12.74 14.07
CA VAL A 31 -4.30 -13.89 14.48
C VAL A 31 -5.79 -13.69 14.13
N LEU A 32 -6.34 -12.51 14.41
CA LEU A 32 -7.75 -12.20 14.09
C LEU A 32 -8.00 -12.27 12.58
N ILE A 33 -7.09 -11.71 11.76
CA ILE A 33 -7.19 -11.73 10.29
C ILE A 33 -7.04 -13.17 9.75
N TYR A 34 -6.18 -13.98 10.37
CA TYR A 34 -5.99 -15.37 9.99
C TYR A 34 -7.29 -16.19 10.12
N PHE A 35 -8.04 -15.99 11.20
CA PHE A 35 -9.34 -16.64 11.41
C PHE A 35 -10.44 -16.13 10.45
N GLN A 36 -10.26 -14.97 9.82
CA GLN A 36 -11.17 -14.45 8.77
C GLN A 36 -10.88 -14.97 7.35
N PRO A 37 -10.13 -16.03 7.15
CA PRO A 37 -9.36 -16.51 6.02
C PRO A 37 -8.91 -15.44 4.99
N ASN A 38 -8.53 -14.26 5.48
CA ASN A 38 -8.08 -13.15 4.64
C ASN A 38 -6.54 -12.99 4.67
N VAL A 39 -5.85 -13.93 4.03
CA VAL A 39 -4.37 -13.96 3.98
C VAL A 39 -3.79 -12.75 3.27
N SER A 40 -4.50 -12.23 2.29
CA SER A 40 -4.03 -11.06 1.54
C SER A 40 -3.90 -9.82 2.42
N MET A 41 -4.87 -9.59 3.30
CA MET A 41 -4.81 -8.52 4.29
C MET A 41 -3.67 -8.74 5.29
N LEU A 42 -3.41 -10.01 5.68
CA LEU A 42 -2.28 -10.37 6.53
C LEU A 42 -0.94 -10.03 5.86
N ILE A 43 -0.78 -10.34 4.57
CA ILE A 43 0.42 -10.00 3.80
C ILE A 43 0.63 -8.47 3.77
N ILE A 44 -0.41 -7.70 3.45
CA ILE A 44 -0.34 -6.23 3.43
C ILE A 44 0.07 -5.70 4.82
N LEU A 45 -0.56 -6.22 5.87
CA LEU A 45 -0.23 -5.84 7.25
C LEU A 45 1.23 -6.12 7.58
N CYS A 46 1.77 -7.28 7.20
CA CYS A 46 3.18 -7.64 7.42
C CYS A 46 4.13 -6.74 6.61
N ILE A 47 3.80 -6.42 5.35
CA ILE A 47 4.61 -5.52 4.52
C ILE A 47 4.65 -4.11 5.15
N VAL A 48 3.51 -3.57 5.51
CA VAL A 48 3.43 -2.24 6.14
C VAL A 48 4.15 -2.24 7.49
N PHE A 49 4.02 -3.30 8.27
CA PHE A 49 4.75 -3.48 9.52
C PHE A 49 6.27 -3.46 9.30
N ALA A 50 6.78 -4.18 8.31
CA ALA A 50 8.20 -4.20 7.96
C ALA A 50 8.69 -2.81 7.51
N ILE A 51 7.91 -2.10 6.68
CA ILE A 51 8.22 -0.73 6.25
C ILE A 51 8.28 0.20 7.48
N MET A 52 7.32 0.09 8.38
CA MET A 52 7.29 0.91 9.60
C MET A 52 8.46 0.64 10.52
N LEU A 53 8.86 -0.63 10.71
CA LEU A 53 10.06 -1.00 11.49
C LEU A 53 11.33 -0.40 10.86
N PHE A 54 11.45 -0.48 9.54
CA PHE A 54 12.58 0.11 8.81
C PHE A 54 12.67 1.62 9.03
N ILE A 55 11.56 2.34 8.84
CA ILE A 55 11.50 3.80 9.06
C ILE A 55 11.70 4.14 10.55
N GLY A 56 11.23 3.29 11.45
CA GLY A 56 11.37 3.44 12.90
C GLY A 56 12.81 3.28 13.42
N GLY A 57 13.73 2.78 12.56
CA GLY A 57 15.14 2.61 12.90
C GLY A 57 15.50 1.24 13.47
N ALA A 58 14.73 0.19 13.14
CA ALA A 58 15.08 -1.18 13.48
C ALA A 58 16.35 -1.63 12.71
N ASP A 59 17.17 -2.47 13.33
CA ASP A 59 18.37 -3.02 12.67
C ASP A 59 17.96 -3.89 11.48
N LEU A 60 18.60 -3.64 10.33
CA LEU A 60 18.35 -4.39 9.08
C LEU A 60 18.58 -5.90 9.23
N LYS A 61 19.50 -6.33 10.10
CA LYS A 61 19.73 -7.74 10.36
C LYS A 61 18.52 -8.38 11.03
N HIS A 62 17.97 -7.71 12.05
CA HIS A 62 16.79 -8.19 12.76
C HIS A 62 15.55 -8.17 11.84
N LEU A 63 15.44 -7.14 11.01
CA LEU A 63 14.37 -7.04 10.01
C LEU A 63 14.48 -8.17 8.96
N GLY A 64 15.70 -8.49 8.50
CA GLY A 64 15.95 -9.59 7.57
C GLY A 64 15.58 -10.96 8.19
N ILE A 65 15.94 -11.20 9.44
CA ILE A 65 15.56 -12.43 10.17
C ILE A 65 14.04 -12.51 10.34
N ALA A 66 13.39 -11.40 10.74
CA ALA A 66 11.94 -11.34 10.87
C ALA A 66 11.22 -11.57 9.53
N ALA A 67 11.73 -11.02 8.44
CA ALA A 67 11.20 -11.22 7.09
C ALA A 67 11.38 -12.69 6.64
N LEU A 68 12.50 -13.32 6.96
CA LEU A 68 12.74 -14.73 6.64
C LEU A 68 11.78 -15.65 7.41
N ILE A 69 11.66 -15.45 8.73
CA ILE A 69 10.76 -16.25 9.58
C ILE A 69 9.29 -16.00 9.19
N GLY A 70 8.89 -14.74 9.03
CA GLY A 70 7.54 -14.37 8.63
C GLY A 70 7.20 -14.87 7.22
N GLY A 71 8.14 -14.80 6.28
CA GLY A 71 8.01 -15.34 4.94
C GLY A 71 7.87 -16.85 4.93
N ALA A 72 8.68 -17.56 5.70
CA ALA A 72 8.57 -19.02 5.85
C ALA A 72 7.22 -19.43 6.47
N ALA A 73 6.78 -18.74 7.52
CA ALA A 73 5.48 -18.97 8.14
C ALA A 73 4.34 -18.69 7.15
N LEU A 74 4.43 -17.61 6.35
CA LEU A 74 3.46 -17.27 5.31
C LEU A 74 3.39 -18.38 4.24
N VAL A 75 4.54 -18.89 3.79
CA VAL A 75 4.59 -20.01 2.82
C VAL A 75 3.88 -21.24 3.39
N VAL A 76 4.16 -21.62 4.62
CA VAL A 76 3.46 -22.75 5.27
C VAL A 76 1.96 -22.49 5.34
N LEU A 77 1.54 -21.28 5.71
CA LEU A 77 0.13 -20.90 5.77
C LEU A 77 -0.54 -20.88 4.38
N LEU A 78 0.18 -20.54 3.31
CA LEU A 78 -0.33 -20.58 1.95
C LEU A 78 -0.62 -22.01 1.47
N PHE A 79 0.22 -22.97 1.83
CA PHE A 79 0.03 -24.37 1.43
C PHE A 79 -0.90 -25.15 2.36
N ALA A 80 -1.23 -24.64 3.54
CA ALA A 80 -2.08 -25.31 4.52
C ALA A 80 -3.58 -25.36 4.20
N ALA A 81 -4.06 -24.66 3.15
CA ALA A 81 -5.47 -24.61 2.81
C ALA A 81 -5.72 -24.79 1.31
N SER A 82 -6.52 -25.78 0.94
CA SER A 82 -6.89 -26.13 -0.46
C SER A 82 -7.50 -24.96 -1.27
N TYR A 83 -8.23 -24.06 -0.63
CA TYR A 83 -8.78 -22.85 -1.26
C TYR A 83 -7.71 -21.91 -1.84
N ARG A 84 -6.51 -21.91 -1.26
CA ARG A 84 -5.39 -21.05 -1.69
C ARG A 84 -4.64 -21.67 -2.87
N GLU A 85 -4.59 -22.98 -2.94
CA GLU A 85 -4.02 -23.72 -4.07
C GLU A 85 -4.77 -23.41 -5.37
N SER A 86 -6.09 -23.30 -5.32
CA SER A 86 -6.90 -22.96 -6.47
C SER A 86 -6.61 -21.56 -7.02
N ARG A 87 -6.36 -20.55 -6.15
CA ARG A 87 -5.97 -19.20 -6.57
C ARG A 87 -4.57 -19.15 -7.19
N PHE A 88 -3.65 -19.95 -6.66
CA PHE A 88 -2.29 -20.03 -7.20
C PHE A 88 -2.23 -20.72 -8.56
N THR A 89 -2.99 -21.80 -8.71
CA THR A 89 -3.16 -22.50 -10.00
C THR A 89 -3.84 -21.62 -11.04
N ALA A 90 -4.90 -20.92 -10.65
CA ALA A 90 -5.60 -19.97 -11.50
C ALA A 90 -4.72 -18.78 -11.94
N TRP A 91 -3.80 -18.34 -11.08
CA TRP A 91 -2.83 -17.29 -11.42
C TRP A 91 -1.80 -17.75 -12.44
N LYS A 92 -1.27 -19.00 -12.30
CA LYS A 92 -0.27 -19.54 -13.24
C LYS A 92 -0.86 -19.84 -14.62
N ASP A 93 -2.07 -20.41 -14.65
CA ASP A 93 -2.78 -20.74 -15.88
C ASP A 93 -4.25 -20.29 -15.76
N PRO A 94 -4.55 -19.01 -15.95
CA PRO A 94 -5.92 -18.51 -15.86
C PRO A 94 -6.80 -19.02 -17.00
N TRP A 95 -6.22 -19.33 -18.15
CA TRP A 95 -6.95 -19.81 -19.33
C TRP A 95 -7.36 -21.29 -19.21
N GLY A 96 -6.52 -22.11 -18.59
CA GLY A 96 -6.83 -23.52 -18.28
C GLY A 96 -7.82 -23.68 -17.11
N ASN A 97 -7.82 -22.73 -16.17
CA ASN A 97 -8.67 -22.74 -14.97
C ASN A 97 -9.80 -21.70 -15.07
N LYS A 98 -10.77 -21.93 -15.96
CA LYS A 98 -11.90 -21.00 -16.23
C LYS A 98 -12.99 -21.00 -15.16
N SER A 99 -12.75 -21.54 -13.96
CA SER A 99 -13.66 -21.52 -12.82
C SER A 99 -13.22 -20.47 -11.78
N ASP A 100 -14.18 -19.82 -11.14
CA ASP A 100 -13.98 -18.90 -10.02
C ASP A 100 -12.83 -17.87 -10.21
N ALA A 101 -11.69 -18.05 -9.55
CA ALA A 101 -10.59 -17.10 -9.53
C ALA A 101 -9.93 -16.94 -10.92
N GLY A 102 -9.79 -18.00 -11.71
CA GLY A 102 -9.26 -17.93 -13.07
C GLY A 102 -10.17 -17.16 -14.00
N TYR A 103 -11.48 -17.36 -13.87
CA TYR A 103 -12.48 -16.62 -14.64
C TYR A 103 -12.37 -15.10 -14.40
N GLN A 104 -12.28 -14.68 -13.14
CA GLN A 104 -12.13 -13.25 -12.77
C GLN A 104 -10.90 -12.62 -13.41
N ILE A 105 -9.75 -13.32 -13.35
CA ILE A 105 -8.49 -12.85 -13.93
C ILE A 105 -8.62 -12.73 -15.47
N VAL A 106 -9.17 -13.74 -16.14
CA VAL A 106 -9.36 -13.71 -17.60
C VAL A 106 -10.27 -12.56 -18.02
N GLN A 107 -11.39 -12.34 -17.33
CA GLN A 107 -12.29 -11.22 -17.61
C GLN A 107 -11.63 -9.85 -17.33
N SER A 108 -10.80 -9.76 -16.31
CA SER A 108 -10.00 -8.57 -16.05
C SER A 108 -9.03 -8.27 -17.19
N LEU A 109 -8.32 -9.28 -17.70
CA LEU A 109 -7.40 -9.12 -18.83
C LEU A 109 -8.13 -8.77 -20.13
N TYR A 110 -9.33 -9.34 -20.36
CA TYR A 110 -10.17 -8.93 -21.48
C TYR A 110 -10.61 -7.46 -21.37
N ALA A 111 -10.97 -6.99 -20.17
CA ALA A 111 -11.33 -5.59 -19.96
C ALA A 111 -10.17 -4.65 -20.35
N PHE A 112 -8.93 -4.96 -19.90
CA PHE A 112 -7.75 -4.20 -20.30
C PHE A 112 -7.48 -4.27 -21.80
N GLY A 113 -7.62 -5.45 -22.43
CA GLY A 113 -7.41 -5.62 -23.86
C GLY A 113 -8.44 -4.88 -24.71
N ASN A 114 -9.71 -4.90 -24.30
CA ASN A 114 -10.80 -4.23 -25.00
C ASN A 114 -10.72 -2.70 -24.89
N GLY A 115 -10.23 -2.16 -23.77
CA GLY A 115 -10.19 -0.72 -23.53
C GLY A 115 -9.21 0.03 -24.42
N GLY A 116 -8.15 -0.62 -24.89
CA GLY A 116 -7.14 0.06 -25.71
C GLY A 116 -6.59 1.35 -25.06
N TRP A 117 -6.26 2.34 -25.88
CA TRP A 117 -5.69 3.61 -25.40
C TRP A 117 -6.73 4.55 -24.78
N PHE A 118 -7.92 4.66 -25.35
CA PHE A 118 -8.94 5.67 -25.02
C PHE A 118 -10.24 5.11 -24.49
N GLY A 119 -10.36 3.79 -24.40
CA GLY A 119 -11.55 3.11 -23.91
C GLY A 119 -12.64 2.96 -24.96
N GLN A 120 -13.71 2.27 -24.59
CA GLN A 120 -14.89 2.04 -25.43
C GLN A 120 -16.01 3.08 -25.21
N GLY A 121 -15.86 3.93 -24.21
CA GLY A 121 -16.84 4.91 -23.78
C GLY A 121 -17.46 4.57 -22.43
N LEU A 122 -17.98 5.61 -21.76
CA LEU A 122 -18.66 5.45 -20.48
C LEU A 122 -19.88 4.55 -20.65
N ASP A 123 -20.08 3.63 -19.71
CA ASP A 123 -21.15 2.64 -19.66
C ASP A 123 -21.14 1.61 -20.83
N ALA A 124 -20.09 1.60 -21.64
CA ALA A 124 -19.92 0.68 -22.77
C ALA A 124 -19.14 -0.60 -22.40
N SER A 125 -18.76 -0.77 -21.13
CA SER A 125 -18.07 -1.98 -20.67
C SER A 125 -18.95 -3.22 -20.80
N ARG A 126 -18.48 -4.19 -21.56
CA ARG A 126 -19.12 -5.51 -21.67
C ARG A 126 -18.90 -6.33 -20.41
N GLN A 127 -17.75 -6.19 -19.78
CA GLN A 127 -17.39 -6.94 -18.57
C GLN A 127 -18.25 -6.52 -17.36
N LYS A 128 -18.75 -5.28 -17.34
CA LYS A 128 -19.71 -4.77 -16.36
C LYS A 128 -21.06 -5.48 -16.44
N LEU A 129 -21.48 -5.98 -17.61
CA LEU A 129 -22.75 -6.65 -17.84
C LEU A 129 -22.71 -8.13 -17.44
N LEU A 130 -22.40 -8.44 -16.14
CA LEU A 130 -22.44 -9.78 -15.52
C LEU A 130 -21.25 -10.72 -15.81
N PHE A 131 -20.26 -10.32 -16.60
CA PHE A 131 -19.11 -11.20 -16.88
C PHE A 131 -18.01 -11.13 -15.81
N LEU A 132 -17.82 -10.00 -15.13
CA LEU A 132 -16.78 -9.85 -14.11
C LEU A 132 -17.39 -9.79 -12.70
N PRO A 133 -17.22 -10.86 -11.88
CA PRO A 133 -17.60 -10.85 -10.47
C PRO A 133 -16.78 -9.81 -9.69
N TYR A 134 -17.38 -9.23 -8.63
CA TYR A 134 -16.75 -8.21 -7.79
C TYR A 134 -16.18 -7.01 -8.54
N ARG A 135 -16.76 -6.67 -9.70
CA ARG A 135 -16.38 -5.57 -10.58
C ARG A 135 -16.32 -4.21 -9.88
N GLU A 136 -17.21 -3.98 -8.92
CA GLU A 136 -17.33 -2.70 -8.21
C GLU A 136 -16.38 -2.59 -7.02
N SER A 137 -15.79 -3.71 -6.58
CA SER A 137 -14.86 -3.75 -5.45
C SER A 137 -13.41 -3.97 -5.90
N ASP A 138 -13.05 -5.21 -6.20
CA ASP A 138 -11.65 -5.62 -6.35
C ASP A 138 -11.12 -5.36 -7.76
N PHE A 139 -12.01 -5.39 -8.77
CA PHE A 139 -11.69 -5.28 -10.19
C PHE A 139 -12.17 -3.99 -10.84
N ILE A 140 -12.51 -2.96 -10.06
CA ILE A 140 -12.99 -1.68 -10.59
C ILE A 140 -12.00 -1.04 -11.57
N LEU A 141 -10.69 -1.21 -11.35
CA LEU A 141 -9.65 -0.67 -12.23
C LEU A 141 -9.71 -1.29 -13.62
N SER A 142 -10.13 -2.56 -13.75
CA SER A 142 -10.32 -3.24 -15.04
C SER A 142 -11.49 -2.63 -15.80
N ILE A 143 -12.59 -2.30 -15.12
CA ILE A 143 -13.75 -1.63 -15.73
C ILE A 143 -13.36 -0.21 -16.20
N ILE A 144 -12.62 0.52 -15.38
CA ILE A 144 -12.08 1.84 -15.77
C ILE A 144 -11.18 1.72 -17.01
N ALA A 145 -10.35 0.67 -17.07
CA ALA A 145 -9.51 0.40 -18.23
C ALA A 145 -10.35 0.12 -19.49
N GLU A 146 -11.44 -0.65 -19.40
CA GLU A 146 -12.31 -0.97 -20.54
C GLU A 146 -13.09 0.27 -21.01
N GLU A 147 -13.68 1.04 -20.09
CA GLU A 147 -14.51 2.20 -20.42
C GLU A 147 -13.71 3.43 -20.85
N LEU A 148 -12.63 3.74 -20.13
CA LEU A 148 -11.87 5.00 -20.27
C LEU A 148 -10.46 4.82 -20.85
N GLY A 149 -10.02 3.58 -21.02
CA GLY A 149 -8.77 3.23 -21.66
C GLY A 149 -7.52 3.39 -20.77
N PHE A 150 -6.39 3.00 -21.37
CA PHE A 150 -5.09 2.99 -20.73
C PHE A 150 -4.64 4.38 -20.23
N VAL A 151 -4.92 5.43 -20.99
CA VAL A 151 -4.52 6.81 -20.63
C VAL A 151 -5.14 7.22 -19.31
N THR A 152 -6.43 6.93 -19.10
CA THR A 152 -7.12 7.26 -17.84
C THR A 152 -6.58 6.44 -16.67
N VAL A 153 -6.30 5.15 -16.87
CA VAL A 153 -5.66 4.31 -15.84
C VAL A 153 -4.29 4.86 -15.47
N ALA A 154 -3.48 5.26 -16.46
CA ALA A 154 -2.15 5.85 -16.21
C ALA A 154 -2.24 7.17 -15.43
N LEU A 155 -3.19 8.05 -15.78
CA LEU A 155 -3.45 9.28 -15.03
C LEU A 155 -3.91 9.01 -13.59
N LEU A 156 -4.76 8.01 -13.40
CA LEU A 156 -5.22 7.59 -12.08
C LEU A 156 -4.06 7.08 -11.22
N ILE A 157 -3.21 6.21 -11.77
CA ILE A 157 -2.00 5.72 -11.08
C ILE A 157 -1.05 6.89 -10.77
N ALA A 158 -0.87 7.84 -11.71
CA ALA A 158 -0.07 9.03 -11.47
C ALA A 158 -0.62 9.89 -10.32
N ALA A 159 -1.95 10.02 -10.20
CA ALA A 159 -2.59 10.70 -9.07
C ALA A 159 -2.31 9.99 -7.73
N TYR A 160 -2.40 8.66 -7.68
CA TYR A 160 -1.98 7.90 -6.49
C TYR A 160 -0.51 8.10 -6.16
N CYS A 161 0.38 8.00 -7.13
CA CYS A 161 1.80 8.24 -6.95
C CYS A 161 2.06 9.65 -6.41
N PHE A 162 1.33 10.66 -6.89
CA PHE A 162 1.41 12.03 -6.40
C PHE A 162 0.98 12.14 -4.93
N ILE A 163 -0.14 11.53 -4.53
CA ILE A 163 -0.62 11.53 -3.14
C ILE A 163 0.40 10.84 -2.23
N ILE A 164 0.90 9.67 -2.62
CA ILE A 164 1.91 8.91 -1.88
C ILE A 164 3.20 9.72 -1.75
N TYR A 165 3.69 10.32 -2.84
CA TYR A 165 4.86 11.19 -2.83
C TYR A 165 4.68 12.37 -1.88
N ARG A 166 3.52 13.04 -1.91
CA ARG A 166 3.21 14.15 -0.99
C ARG A 166 3.19 13.67 0.47
N GLY A 167 2.61 12.51 0.74
CA GLY A 167 2.61 11.93 2.09
C GLY A 167 4.01 11.61 2.61
N ILE A 168 4.87 11.03 1.78
CA ILE A 168 6.28 10.78 2.12
C ILE A 168 7.02 12.10 2.34
N ARG A 169 6.79 13.13 1.52
CA ARG A 169 7.39 14.45 1.69
C ARG A 169 6.97 15.10 3.01
N ILE A 170 5.71 14.96 3.41
CA ILE A 170 5.21 15.44 4.71
C ILE A 170 5.93 14.69 5.84
N ALA A 171 6.01 13.37 5.77
CA ALA A 171 6.69 12.53 6.75
C ALA A 171 8.16 12.97 6.97
N LEU A 172 8.87 13.28 5.88
CA LEU A 172 10.28 13.69 5.92
C LEU A 172 10.50 15.16 6.33
N SER A 173 9.45 15.99 6.32
CA SER A 173 9.55 17.43 6.54
C SER A 173 9.09 17.86 7.95
N VAL A 174 8.36 17.02 8.65
CA VAL A 174 7.85 17.28 9.99
C VAL A 174 8.92 16.96 11.05
N ARG A 175 9.07 17.82 12.07
CA ARG A 175 10.02 17.61 13.16
C ARG A 175 9.55 16.60 14.19
N ASP A 176 8.26 16.56 14.44
CA ASP A 176 7.69 15.62 15.42
C ASP A 176 7.78 14.19 14.89
N ARG A 177 8.47 13.33 15.62
CA ARG A 177 8.72 11.94 15.25
C ARG A 177 7.44 11.13 15.17
N PHE A 178 6.49 11.37 16.08
CA PHE A 178 5.20 10.66 16.06
C PHE A 178 4.43 10.99 14.79
N ALA A 179 4.29 12.29 14.48
CA ALA A 179 3.60 12.75 13.28
C ALA A 179 4.29 12.25 11.99
N SER A 180 5.63 12.25 11.95
CA SER A 180 6.42 11.69 10.85
C SER A 180 6.10 10.21 10.62
N LEU A 181 6.12 9.40 11.68
CA LEU A 181 5.82 7.96 11.60
C LEU A 181 4.36 7.69 11.22
N VAL A 182 3.41 8.50 11.68
CA VAL A 182 2.00 8.39 11.28
C VAL A 182 1.83 8.70 9.81
N ALA A 183 2.44 9.79 9.31
CA ALA A 183 2.39 10.16 7.90
C ALA A 183 3.06 9.10 7.00
N ALA A 184 4.21 8.57 7.41
CA ALA A 184 4.89 7.50 6.70
C ALA A 184 4.07 6.21 6.67
N GLY A 185 3.49 5.81 7.80
CA GLY A 185 2.64 4.63 7.92
C GLY A 185 1.42 4.69 7.02
N PHE A 186 0.68 5.79 7.03
CA PHE A 186 -0.48 5.96 6.16
C PHE A 186 -0.09 5.95 4.68
N SER A 187 0.98 6.65 4.31
CA SER A 187 1.48 6.65 2.94
C SER A 187 1.91 5.25 2.48
N SER A 188 2.50 4.46 3.38
CA SER A 188 2.89 3.07 3.10
C SER A 188 1.68 2.16 2.90
N ILE A 189 0.64 2.28 3.72
CA ILE A 189 -0.61 1.51 3.57
C ILE A 189 -1.23 1.82 2.21
N LEU A 190 -1.35 3.11 1.86
CA LEU A 190 -1.90 3.54 0.58
C LEU A 190 -1.08 2.99 -0.59
N ALA A 191 0.25 3.10 -0.53
CA ALA A 191 1.15 2.62 -1.57
C ALA A 191 1.04 1.11 -1.78
N VAL A 192 1.09 0.32 -0.70
CA VAL A 192 1.02 -1.14 -0.77
C VAL A 192 -0.34 -1.59 -1.30
N GLN A 193 -1.43 -0.98 -0.85
CA GLN A 193 -2.77 -1.39 -1.27
C GLN A 193 -3.05 -1.08 -2.74
N VAL A 194 -2.63 0.10 -3.23
CA VAL A 194 -2.70 0.44 -4.66
C VAL A 194 -1.83 -0.51 -5.49
N ALA A 195 -0.59 -0.75 -5.07
CA ALA A 195 0.32 -1.65 -5.79
C ALA A 195 -0.22 -3.08 -5.87
N VAL A 196 -0.78 -3.61 -4.77
CA VAL A 196 -1.40 -4.94 -4.74
C VAL A 196 -2.61 -5.01 -5.65
N ASN A 197 -3.52 -4.02 -5.64
CA ASN A 197 -4.70 -4.01 -6.51
C ASN A 197 -4.28 -3.98 -7.98
N VAL A 198 -3.36 -3.09 -8.38
CA VAL A 198 -2.82 -3.02 -9.75
C VAL A 198 -2.20 -4.36 -10.16
N ALA A 199 -1.38 -4.96 -9.29
CA ALA A 199 -0.72 -6.23 -9.57
C ALA A 199 -1.71 -7.40 -9.73
N VAL A 200 -2.82 -7.41 -8.99
CA VAL A 200 -3.90 -8.41 -9.13
C VAL A 200 -4.61 -8.27 -10.47
N VAL A 201 -5.10 -7.08 -10.80
CA VAL A 201 -5.91 -6.88 -12.01
C VAL A 201 -5.11 -7.08 -13.31
N THR A 202 -3.77 -6.93 -13.23
CA THR A 202 -2.83 -7.22 -14.32
C THR A 202 -2.30 -8.67 -14.31
N ASN A 203 -2.81 -9.52 -13.43
CA ASN A 203 -2.34 -10.90 -13.25
C ASN A 203 -0.84 -11.02 -12.90
N SER A 204 -0.24 -9.99 -12.31
CA SER A 204 1.16 -10.05 -11.84
C SER A 204 1.31 -10.85 -10.55
N ILE A 205 0.25 -10.92 -9.74
CA ILE A 205 0.16 -11.72 -8.51
C ILE A 205 -1.21 -12.42 -8.43
N PRO A 206 -1.37 -13.48 -7.63
CA PRO A 206 -2.65 -14.15 -7.44
C PRO A 206 -3.74 -13.20 -6.94
N ALA A 207 -5.01 -13.47 -7.29
CA ALA A 207 -6.16 -12.66 -6.85
C ALA A 207 -6.26 -12.59 -5.33
N THR A 208 -6.35 -11.38 -4.79
CA THR A 208 -6.26 -11.11 -3.35
C THR A 208 -7.55 -10.58 -2.71
N GLY A 209 -8.51 -10.09 -3.46
CA GLY A 209 -9.73 -9.49 -2.92
C GLY A 209 -9.48 -8.14 -2.23
N GLN A 210 -8.50 -7.36 -2.71
CA GLN A 210 -8.17 -6.05 -2.14
C GLN A 210 -8.76 -4.92 -2.98
N THR A 211 -9.49 -4.04 -2.32
CA THR A 211 -10.14 -2.88 -2.93
C THR A 211 -9.13 -1.80 -3.32
N LEU A 212 -9.42 -1.04 -4.38
CA LEU A 212 -8.67 0.16 -4.74
C LEU A 212 -9.13 1.33 -3.86
N PRO A 213 -8.25 1.94 -3.05
CA PRO A 213 -8.60 3.05 -2.16
C PRO A 213 -9.33 4.19 -2.90
N PHE A 214 -10.32 4.81 -2.27
CA PHE A 214 -11.16 5.92 -2.77
C PHE A 214 -12.11 5.61 -3.93
N ILE A 215 -11.90 4.57 -4.70
CA ILE A 215 -12.65 4.30 -5.95
C ILE A 215 -13.54 3.07 -5.82
N SER A 216 -13.04 1.99 -5.22
CA SER A 216 -13.85 0.78 -5.03
C SER A 216 -15.07 1.02 -4.16
N SER A 217 -16.14 0.29 -4.44
CA SER A 217 -17.35 0.29 -3.63
C SER A 217 -17.06 -0.35 -2.25
N GLY A 218 -16.70 0.47 -1.28
CA GLY A 218 -16.37 0.03 0.07
C GLY A 218 -16.49 1.21 1.05
N GLY A 219 -17.70 1.44 1.59
CA GLY A 219 -17.97 2.60 2.45
C GLY A 219 -17.00 2.73 3.63
N THR A 220 -16.70 1.62 4.31
CA THR A 220 -15.74 1.60 5.43
C THR A 220 -14.32 1.96 4.97
N SER A 221 -13.87 1.39 3.85
CA SER A 221 -12.55 1.68 3.27
C SER A 221 -12.44 3.16 2.91
N LEU A 222 -13.45 3.72 2.24
CA LEU A 222 -13.49 5.13 1.85
C LEU A 222 -13.37 6.06 3.06
N VAL A 223 -14.15 5.82 4.12
CA VAL A 223 -14.12 6.64 5.35
C VAL A 223 -12.74 6.59 5.99
N ILE A 224 -12.12 5.41 6.10
CA ILE A 224 -10.80 5.25 6.72
C ILE A 224 -9.73 5.97 5.91
N PHE A 225 -9.73 5.84 4.57
CA PHE A 225 -8.73 6.52 3.74
C PHE A 225 -8.94 8.03 3.70
N LEU A 226 -10.18 8.53 3.68
CA LEU A 226 -10.46 9.96 3.79
C LEU A 226 -10.03 10.53 5.15
N ALA A 227 -10.28 9.82 6.23
CA ALA A 227 -9.79 10.20 7.56
C ALA A 227 -8.26 10.25 7.59
N GLY A 228 -7.59 9.27 6.99
CA GLY A 228 -6.12 9.26 6.85
C GLY A 228 -5.58 10.45 6.06
N ILE A 229 -6.23 10.84 4.95
CA ILE A 229 -5.88 12.08 4.23
C ILE A 229 -6.09 13.31 5.12
N GLY A 230 -7.18 13.36 5.91
CA GLY A 230 -7.42 14.44 6.88
C GLY A 230 -6.28 14.56 7.90
N VAL A 231 -5.78 13.42 8.41
CA VAL A 231 -4.62 13.38 9.30
C VAL A 231 -3.36 13.88 8.59
N LEU A 232 -3.09 13.44 7.36
CA LEU A 232 -1.94 13.94 6.56
C LEU A 232 -2.00 15.45 6.34
N LEU A 233 -3.18 15.97 6.01
CA LEU A 233 -3.39 17.41 5.84
C LEU A 233 -3.17 18.19 7.14
N ASN A 234 -3.60 17.64 8.28
CA ASN A 234 -3.32 18.24 9.58
C ASN A 234 -1.81 18.28 9.86
N ILE A 235 -1.12 17.16 9.69
CA ILE A 235 0.33 17.05 9.89
C ILE A 235 1.08 18.02 8.95
N SER A 236 0.61 18.22 7.73
CA SER A 236 1.25 19.10 6.76
C SER A 236 1.31 20.57 7.21
N ARG A 237 0.44 21.01 8.12
CA ARG A 237 0.46 22.37 8.69
C ARG A 237 1.67 22.62 9.59
N TYR A 238 2.25 21.55 10.13
CA TYR A 238 3.41 21.60 11.02
C TYR A 238 4.73 21.32 10.28
N THR A 239 4.69 21.22 8.94
CA THR A 239 5.91 21.12 8.15
C THR A 239 6.58 22.49 8.07
N GLU A 240 7.88 22.56 8.38
CA GLU A 240 8.62 23.80 8.22
C GLU A 240 8.71 24.20 6.73
N PRO A 241 8.52 25.50 6.42
CA PRO A 241 8.86 25.99 5.10
C PRO A 241 10.36 25.74 4.87
N ARG A 242 10.68 25.08 3.78
CA ARG A 242 12.05 24.79 3.34
C ARG A 242 12.80 26.13 3.25
N LYS A 243 13.62 26.46 4.27
CA LYS A 243 14.54 27.61 4.18
C LYS A 243 15.36 27.42 2.90
N SER A 244 15.24 28.35 1.98
CA SER A 244 15.98 28.29 0.73
C SER A 244 17.47 28.22 1.09
N ARG A 245 18.18 27.24 0.55
CA ARG A 245 19.62 27.00 0.79
C ARG A 245 20.47 28.26 0.51
N GLY A 246 19.90 29.29 -0.12
CA GLY A 246 20.53 30.56 -0.44
C GLY A 246 20.66 31.56 0.73
N GLU A 247 19.73 31.52 1.72
CA GLU A 247 19.77 32.50 2.80
C GLU A 247 20.85 32.22 3.87
N SER A 248 21.22 30.95 4.08
CA SER A 248 22.28 30.59 5.00
C SER A 248 23.66 31.02 4.48
N TYR A 249 23.89 30.91 3.17
CA TYR A 249 25.16 31.31 2.56
C TYR A 249 25.36 32.83 2.57
N GLY A 250 24.27 33.59 2.41
CA GLY A 250 24.30 35.07 2.43
C GLY A 250 24.57 35.65 3.84
N LYS A 251 24.06 35.01 4.88
CA LYS A 251 24.28 35.46 6.27
C LYS A 251 25.72 35.20 6.72
N HIS A 252 26.31 34.08 6.38
CA HIS A 252 27.73 33.80 6.70
C HIS A 252 28.70 34.72 5.96
N LYS A 253 28.39 35.11 4.71
CA LYS A 253 29.23 36.02 3.94
C LYS A 253 29.19 37.46 4.48
N LYS A 254 28.00 37.94 4.91
CA LYS A 254 27.81 39.24 5.53
C LYS A 254 28.45 39.33 6.94
N GLN A 255 28.51 38.25 7.69
CA GLN A 255 29.15 38.21 9.00
C GLN A 255 30.69 38.26 8.91
N LYS A 256 31.27 37.58 7.91
CA LYS A 256 32.73 37.64 7.64
C LYS A 256 33.19 39.01 7.13
N GLN A 257 32.36 39.74 6.37
CA GLN A 257 32.69 41.09 5.89
C GLN A 257 32.55 42.19 6.97
N ARG A 258 31.89 41.93 8.08
CA ARG A 258 31.83 42.87 9.23
C ARG A 258 32.91 42.66 10.25
N GLN A 259 33.71 41.64 10.13
CA GLN A 259 34.86 41.33 11.03
C GLN A 259 36.22 41.61 10.38
N GLN A 260 36.23 42.13 9.16
CA GLN A 260 37.38 42.73 8.48
C GLN A 260 37.20 44.25 8.41
#